data_a0647cf7f58a9bd84f2ff6c5dd94336f
#
_entry.id   a0647cf7f58a9bd84f2ff6c5dd94336f
#
_cell.length_a   1.000
_cell.length_b   1.000
_cell.length_c   1.000
_cell.angle_alpha   90.00
_cell.angle_beta   90.00
_cell.angle_gamma   90.00
#
_symmetry.space_group_name_H-M   'P 1'
#
loop_
_entity.id
_entity.type
_entity.pdbx_description
1 polymer ?
#
loop_
_entity_poly.entity_id
_entity_poly.type
_entity_poly.pdbx_seq_one_letter_code
_entity_poly.pdbx_strand_id
1 'polypeptide(L)'
;MCKVILDYTLVKFGTRSYDMAKELKFVMLLDCYGDLLTEHQRSIMELYYCEDLSLAEIGAPLGITRQAVRSLIKRTESILLGYEERLGFADRLGKMRECFSAIAEEAEQIPDEKLRNAILSQVQRSEELL
;
A
#
# COMPACT_ATOMS: atom_id res chain seq x y z
N MET A 1 8.52 -2.75 5.30
CA MET A 1 7.74 -1.57 4.88
C MET A 1 8.07 -1.27 3.44
N CYS A 2 7.13 -1.43 2.55
CA CYS A 2 7.34 -1.09 1.16
C CYS A 2 7.49 0.43 1.04
N LYS A 3 8.66 0.90 0.62
CA LYS A 3 9.01 2.33 0.49
C LYS A 3 8.14 3.10 -0.52
N VAL A 4 7.21 2.40 -1.16
CA VAL A 4 6.39 2.87 -2.29
C VAL A 4 5.20 3.74 -1.84
N ILE A 5 4.79 3.69 -0.56
CA ILE A 5 3.63 4.47 -0.09
C ILE A 5 3.93 5.97 0.00
N LEU A 6 5.17 6.36 0.27
CA LEU A 6 5.56 7.78 0.35
C LEU A 6 5.61 8.49 -1.01
N ASP A 7 5.83 7.73 -2.10
CA ASP A 7 5.91 8.32 -3.45
C ASP A 7 4.56 8.37 -4.19
N TYR A 8 3.54 7.63 -3.72
CA TYR A 8 2.24 7.57 -4.40
C TYR A 8 1.35 8.80 -4.23
N THR A 9 1.63 9.67 -3.25
CA THR A 9 0.98 10.97 -3.14
C THR A 9 1.44 11.98 -4.21
N LEU A 10 2.55 11.72 -4.89
CA LEU A 10 3.14 12.62 -5.89
C LEU A 10 2.87 12.23 -7.35
N VAL A 11 2.36 11.03 -7.64
CA VAL A 11 2.08 10.60 -9.01
C VAL A 11 0.58 10.63 -9.33
N LYS A 12 -0.04 11.79 -9.16
CA LYS A 12 -1.25 12.16 -9.90
C LYS A 12 -0.83 12.74 -11.25
N PHE A 13 -0.60 11.89 -12.27
CA PHE A 13 -0.81 12.23 -13.69
C PHE A 13 -0.16 11.20 -14.61
N GLY A 14 -1.00 10.50 -15.42
CA GLY A 14 -0.55 9.82 -16.64
C GLY A 14 -1.13 8.41 -16.81
N THR A 15 -2.27 8.33 -17.51
CA THR A 15 -2.73 7.26 -18.42
C THR A 15 -2.17 5.83 -18.21
N ARG A 16 -2.70 5.13 -17.21
CA ARG A 16 -2.86 3.65 -17.12
C ARG A 16 -3.71 3.33 -15.88
N SER A 17 -4.96 3.82 -15.86
CA SER A 17 -5.72 3.91 -14.60
C SER A 17 -6.27 2.59 -14.04
N TYR A 18 -6.31 1.50 -14.81
CA TYR A 18 -6.91 0.25 -14.36
C TYR A 18 -5.89 -0.74 -13.76
N ASP A 19 -4.72 -0.88 -14.34
CA ASP A 19 -3.66 -1.77 -13.82
C ASP A 19 -3.00 -1.17 -12.56
N MET A 20 -2.74 0.14 -12.53
CA MET A 20 -2.14 0.82 -11.38
C MET A 20 -3.02 0.79 -10.14
N ALA A 21 -4.35 0.92 -10.27
CA ALA A 21 -5.26 0.84 -9.13
C ALA A 21 -5.26 -0.57 -8.51
N LYS A 22 -5.12 -1.61 -9.33
CA LYS A 22 -5.04 -3.00 -8.89
C LYS A 22 -3.71 -3.28 -8.19
N GLU A 23 -2.61 -2.81 -8.75
CA GLU A 23 -1.27 -2.93 -8.18
C GLU A 23 -1.19 -2.22 -6.83
N LEU A 24 -1.66 -0.98 -6.74
CA LEU A 24 -1.72 -0.22 -5.49
C LEU A 24 -2.54 -0.92 -4.42
N LYS A 25 -3.67 -1.52 -4.78
CA LYS A 25 -4.49 -2.29 -3.84
C LYS A 25 -3.68 -3.40 -3.17
N PHE A 26 -2.94 -4.19 -3.94
CA PHE A 26 -2.15 -5.30 -3.38
C PHE A 26 -0.94 -4.83 -2.57
N VAL A 27 -0.33 -3.71 -2.94
CA VAL A 27 0.71 -3.06 -2.11
C VAL A 27 0.16 -2.68 -0.74
N MET A 28 -1.02 -2.05 -0.70
CA MET A 28 -1.67 -1.68 0.57
C MET A 28 -2.06 -2.90 1.42
N LEU A 29 -2.58 -3.96 0.79
CA LEU A 29 -2.92 -5.20 1.47
C LEU A 29 -1.67 -5.91 2.01
N LEU A 30 -0.57 -5.86 1.27
CA LEU A 30 0.71 -6.43 1.67
C LEU A 30 1.29 -5.68 2.87
N ASP A 31 1.19 -4.36 2.90
CA ASP A 31 1.60 -3.56 4.06
C ASP A 31 0.77 -3.87 5.31
N CYS A 32 -0.54 -4.04 5.16
CA CYS A 32 -1.44 -4.32 6.29
C CYS A 32 -1.35 -5.76 6.80
N TYR A 33 -1.16 -6.72 5.90
CA TYR A 33 -1.32 -8.15 6.20
C TYR A 33 -0.09 -9.00 5.85
N GLY A 34 0.99 -8.38 5.35
CA GLY A 34 2.20 -9.11 4.92
C GLY A 34 2.80 -9.99 6.01
N ASP A 35 2.74 -9.55 7.27
CA ASP A 35 3.24 -10.30 8.42
C ASP A 35 2.42 -11.57 8.75
N LEU A 36 1.22 -11.69 8.19
CA LEU A 36 0.38 -12.89 8.29
C LEU A 36 0.67 -13.92 7.19
N LEU A 37 1.47 -13.55 6.20
CA LEU A 37 1.91 -14.45 5.13
C LEU A 37 3.12 -15.26 5.57
N THR A 38 3.34 -16.41 4.91
CA THR A 38 4.64 -17.07 5.03
C THR A 38 5.73 -16.19 4.41
N GLU A 39 6.96 -16.30 4.88
CA GLU A 39 8.09 -15.55 4.37
C GLU A 39 8.25 -15.71 2.84
N HIS A 40 8.04 -16.93 2.33
CA HIS A 40 8.10 -17.20 0.89
C HIS A 40 6.98 -16.48 0.10
N GLN A 41 5.75 -16.48 0.60
CA GLN A 41 4.64 -15.76 -0.02
C GLN A 41 4.89 -14.25 -0.01
N ARG A 42 5.31 -13.71 1.13
CA ARG A 42 5.61 -12.29 1.28
C ARG A 42 6.73 -11.86 0.33
N SER A 43 7.86 -12.57 0.32
CA SER A 43 9.00 -12.26 -0.54
C SER A 43 8.63 -12.22 -2.02
N ILE A 44 7.85 -13.19 -2.51
CA ILE A 44 7.41 -13.20 -3.92
C ILE A 44 6.50 -12.02 -4.24
N MET A 45 5.60 -11.66 -3.33
CA MET A 45 4.71 -10.51 -3.50
C MET A 45 5.48 -9.18 -3.50
N GLU A 46 6.46 -9.03 -2.61
CA GLU A 46 7.33 -7.86 -2.55
C GLU A 46 8.15 -7.71 -3.83
N LEU A 47 8.78 -8.78 -4.31
CA LEU A 47 9.52 -8.77 -5.58
C LEU A 47 8.65 -8.37 -6.77
N TYR A 48 7.39 -8.82 -6.79
CA TYR A 48 6.49 -8.55 -7.91
C TYR A 48 5.86 -7.15 -7.83
N TYR A 49 5.34 -6.75 -6.66
CA TYR A 49 4.57 -5.50 -6.50
C TYR A 49 5.41 -4.30 -6.07
N CYS A 50 6.51 -4.51 -5.34
CA CYS A 50 7.32 -3.42 -4.80
C CYS A 50 8.61 -3.21 -5.60
N GLU A 51 9.23 -4.29 -6.10
CA GLU A 51 10.47 -4.25 -6.88
C GLU A 51 10.23 -4.29 -8.41
N ASP A 52 8.96 -4.44 -8.83
CA ASP A 52 8.54 -4.47 -10.24
C ASP A 52 9.27 -5.53 -11.09
N LEU A 53 9.62 -6.68 -10.48
CA LEU A 53 10.30 -7.76 -11.17
C LEU A 53 9.32 -8.59 -12.01
N SER A 54 9.76 -9.01 -13.18
CA SER A 54 9.01 -9.93 -14.03
C SER A 54 8.92 -11.33 -13.43
N LEU A 55 7.91 -12.10 -13.82
CA LEU A 55 7.75 -13.48 -13.37
C LEU A 55 8.97 -14.36 -13.68
N ALA A 56 9.71 -14.04 -14.74
CA ALA A 56 10.93 -14.75 -15.12
C ALA A 56 12.09 -14.43 -14.16
N GLU A 57 12.26 -13.15 -13.81
CA GLU A 57 13.30 -12.70 -12.88
C GLU A 57 13.07 -13.23 -11.47
N ILE A 58 11.81 -13.34 -11.04
CA ILE A 58 11.46 -13.95 -9.76
C ILE A 58 11.69 -15.47 -9.78
N GLY A 59 11.32 -16.14 -10.85
CA GLY A 59 11.41 -17.60 -10.96
C GLY A 59 12.84 -18.14 -11.12
N ALA A 60 13.70 -17.41 -11.83
CA ALA A 60 15.05 -17.87 -12.17
C ALA A 60 15.91 -18.23 -10.95
N PRO A 61 16.08 -17.38 -9.92
CA PRO A 61 16.85 -17.73 -8.73
C PRO A 61 16.19 -18.81 -7.86
N LEU A 62 14.86 -18.97 -7.95
CA LEU A 62 14.10 -19.97 -7.20
C LEU A 62 14.03 -21.33 -7.91
N GLY A 63 14.52 -21.42 -9.16
CA GLY A 63 14.46 -22.64 -9.96
C GLY A 63 13.04 -23.08 -10.32
N ILE A 64 12.09 -22.15 -10.39
CA ILE A 64 10.67 -22.40 -10.72
C ILE A 64 10.25 -21.70 -11.99
N THR A 65 9.21 -22.20 -12.63
CA THR A 65 8.70 -21.66 -13.90
C THR A 65 7.92 -20.35 -13.67
N ARG A 66 7.82 -19.50 -14.71
CA ARG A 66 6.94 -18.31 -14.73
C ARG A 66 5.53 -18.64 -14.30
N GLN A 67 5.00 -19.78 -14.77
CA GLN A 67 3.64 -20.21 -14.45
C GLN A 67 3.50 -20.57 -12.96
N ALA A 68 4.52 -21.18 -12.38
CA ALA A 68 4.54 -21.45 -10.92
C ALA A 68 4.56 -20.17 -10.11
N VAL A 69 5.39 -19.17 -10.48
CA VAL A 69 5.42 -17.85 -9.83
C VAL A 69 4.04 -17.18 -9.95
N ARG A 70 3.44 -17.15 -11.14
CA ARG A 70 2.11 -16.57 -11.35
C ARG A 70 1.05 -17.23 -10.47
N SER A 71 1.09 -18.56 -10.36
CA SER A 71 0.15 -19.31 -9.51
C SER A 71 0.32 -18.98 -8.02
N LEU A 72 1.57 -18.82 -7.55
CA LEU A 72 1.87 -18.40 -6.18
C LEU A 72 1.34 -16.99 -5.89
N ILE A 73 1.59 -16.03 -6.79
CA ILE A 73 1.08 -14.66 -6.67
C ILE A 73 -0.45 -14.69 -6.58
N LYS A 74 -1.13 -15.35 -7.51
CA LYS A 74 -2.61 -15.43 -7.52
C LYS A 74 -3.20 -16.05 -6.26
N ARG A 75 -2.54 -17.08 -5.72
CA ARG A 75 -2.96 -17.68 -4.45
C ARG A 75 -2.77 -16.73 -3.28
N THR A 76 -1.65 -16.03 -3.23
CA THR A 76 -1.36 -15.07 -2.17
C THR A 76 -2.27 -13.84 -2.25
N GLU A 77 -2.56 -13.32 -3.47
CA GLU A 77 -3.60 -12.30 -3.68
C GLU A 77 -4.93 -12.72 -3.05
N SER A 78 -5.36 -13.95 -3.28
CA SER A 78 -6.62 -14.48 -2.72
C SER A 78 -6.59 -14.55 -1.19
N ILE A 79 -5.45 -14.89 -0.60
CA ILE A 79 -5.27 -14.89 0.86
C ILE A 79 -5.40 -13.47 1.43
N LEU A 80 -4.71 -12.49 0.83
CA LEU A 80 -4.77 -11.09 1.25
C LEU A 80 -6.19 -10.52 1.13
N LEU A 81 -6.88 -10.80 0.04
CA LEU A 81 -8.28 -10.41 -0.15
C LEU A 81 -9.19 -11.05 0.92
N GLY A 82 -8.95 -12.30 1.28
CA GLY A 82 -9.69 -12.98 2.33
C GLY A 82 -9.46 -12.35 3.72
N TYR A 83 -8.26 -11.87 4.01
CA TYR A 83 -8.01 -11.10 5.24
C TYR A 83 -8.76 -9.77 5.23
N GLU A 84 -8.70 -9.02 4.12
CA GLU A 84 -9.41 -7.75 4.01
C GLU A 84 -10.92 -7.91 4.09
N GLU A 85 -11.50 -8.93 3.46
CA GLU A 85 -12.93 -9.22 3.55
C GLU A 85 -13.40 -9.44 4.99
N ARG A 86 -12.57 -10.08 5.81
CA ARG A 86 -12.90 -10.37 7.21
C ARG A 86 -12.59 -9.23 8.16
N LEU A 87 -11.50 -8.51 7.95
CA LEU A 87 -10.98 -7.52 8.89
C LEU A 87 -11.28 -6.09 8.46
N GLY A 88 -11.29 -5.79 7.15
CA GLY A 88 -11.54 -4.45 6.60
C GLY A 88 -10.57 -3.39 7.12
N PHE A 89 -9.35 -3.78 7.45
CA PHE A 89 -8.38 -2.90 8.11
C PHE A 89 -7.72 -1.93 7.12
N ALA A 90 -7.37 -2.41 5.92
CA ALA A 90 -6.77 -1.57 4.89
C ALA A 90 -7.75 -0.49 4.41
N ASP A 91 -9.04 -0.83 4.21
CA ASP A 91 -10.09 0.14 3.86
C ASP A 91 -10.25 1.21 4.96
N ARG A 92 -10.28 0.81 6.24
CA ARG A 92 -10.36 1.76 7.34
C ARG A 92 -9.16 2.68 7.45
N LEU A 93 -7.94 2.15 7.27
CA LEU A 93 -6.72 2.97 7.24
C LEU A 93 -6.75 3.97 6.09
N GLY A 94 -7.19 3.56 4.91
CA GLY A 94 -7.36 4.45 3.76
C GLY A 94 -8.30 5.61 4.06
N LYS A 95 -9.48 5.32 4.64
CA LYS A 95 -10.46 6.34 5.05
C LYS A 95 -9.92 7.28 6.14
N MET A 96 -9.15 6.77 7.09
CA MET A 96 -8.51 7.61 8.12
C MET A 96 -7.49 8.57 7.50
N ARG A 97 -6.67 8.12 6.56
CA ARG A 97 -5.73 8.98 5.83
C ARG A 97 -6.46 10.09 5.05
N GLU A 98 -7.56 9.75 4.36
CA GLU A 98 -8.40 10.74 3.68
C GLU A 98 -8.95 11.79 4.65
N CYS A 99 -9.40 11.37 5.85
CA CYS A 99 -9.86 12.29 6.88
C CYS A 99 -8.74 13.22 7.38
N PHE A 100 -7.55 12.69 7.62
CA PHE A 100 -6.41 13.51 8.03
C PHE A 100 -5.98 14.50 6.96
N SER A 101 -5.96 14.09 5.70
CA SER A 101 -5.68 15.00 4.58
C SER A 101 -6.71 16.12 4.50
N ALA A 102 -7.99 15.82 4.66
CA ALA A 102 -9.05 16.84 4.67
C ALA A 102 -8.90 17.81 5.86
N ILE A 103 -8.58 17.31 7.05
CA ILE A 103 -8.32 18.15 8.23
C ILE A 103 -7.11 19.07 7.98
N ALA A 104 -6.04 18.56 7.36
CA ALA A 104 -4.87 19.36 7.02
C ALA A 104 -5.21 20.48 6.03
N GLU A 105 -5.98 20.18 4.97
CA GLU A 105 -6.43 21.16 3.99
C GLU A 105 -7.30 22.26 4.61
N GLU A 106 -8.21 21.90 5.51
CA GLU A 106 -9.03 22.87 6.24
C GLU A 106 -8.20 23.70 7.23
N ALA A 107 -7.22 23.08 7.90
CA ALA A 107 -6.33 23.77 8.83
C ALA A 107 -5.50 24.87 8.15
N GLU A 108 -5.11 24.70 6.90
CA GLU A 108 -4.39 25.71 6.13
C GLU A 108 -5.19 27.01 5.95
N GLN A 109 -6.53 26.98 6.07
CA GLN A 109 -7.40 28.15 5.98
C GLN A 109 -7.46 28.96 7.30
N ILE A 110 -6.90 28.45 8.40
CA ILE A 110 -6.93 29.10 9.72
C ILE A 110 -5.96 30.29 9.74
N PRO A 111 -6.42 31.53 10.00
CA PRO A 111 -5.57 32.70 10.03
C PRO A 111 -4.55 32.71 11.20
N ASP A 112 -4.93 32.12 12.33
CA ASP A 112 -4.07 32.01 13.52
C ASP A 112 -2.97 30.96 13.24
N GLU A 113 -1.76 31.45 13.03
CA GLU A 113 -0.58 30.62 12.73
C GLU A 113 -0.27 29.61 13.85
N LYS A 114 -0.42 30.00 15.11
CA LYS A 114 -0.14 29.13 16.24
C LYS A 114 -1.13 27.96 16.30
N LEU A 115 -2.41 28.27 16.10
CA LEU A 115 -3.47 27.26 16.10
C LEU A 115 -3.32 26.33 14.87
N ARG A 116 -3.09 26.90 13.69
CA ARG A 116 -2.85 26.15 12.46
C ARG A 116 -1.71 25.14 12.63
N ASN A 117 -0.55 25.61 13.08
CA ASN A 117 0.63 24.77 13.27
C ASN A 117 0.41 23.68 14.32
N ALA A 118 -0.34 23.96 15.39
CA ALA A 118 -0.69 22.98 16.38
C ALA A 118 -1.56 21.86 15.79
N ILE A 119 -2.56 22.18 14.95
CA ILE A 119 -3.42 21.18 14.31
C ILE A 119 -2.63 20.35 13.29
N LEU A 120 -1.85 20.98 12.41
CA LEU A 120 -1.04 20.28 11.41
C LEU A 120 -0.02 19.33 12.06
N SER A 121 0.59 19.75 13.18
CA SER A 121 1.48 18.89 13.95
C SER A 121 0.78 17.64 14.52
N GLN A 122 -0.47 17.75 14.96
CA GLN A 122 -1.24 16.60 15.44
C GLN A 122 -1.65 15.68 14.27
N VAL A 123 -2.03 16.23 13.13
CA VAL A 123 -2.33 15.44 11.91
C VAL A 123 -1.09 14.64 11.51
N GLN A 124 0.06 15.29 11.40
CA GLN A 124 1.31 14.61 11.03
C GLN A 124 1.65 13.46 11.99
N ARG A 125 1.56 13.69 13.30
CA ARG A 125 1.79 12.64 14.30
C ARG A 125 0.80 11.48 14.19
N SER A 126 -0.44 11.76 13.81
CA SER A 126 -1.46 10.71 13.61
C SER A 126 -1.17 9.89 12.35
N GLU A 127 -0.69 10.51 11.28
CA GLU A 127 -0.27 9.83 10.06
C GLU A 127 0.95 8.92 10.27
N GLU A 128 1.90 9.34 11.12
CA GLU A 128 3.08 8.53 11.48
C GLU A 128 2.71 7.25 12.28
N LEU A 129 1.53 7.21 12.90
CA LEU A 129 1.03 6.06 13.63
C LEU A 129 0.24 5.06 12.75
N LEU A 130 -0.09 5.44 11.52
CA LEU A 130 -0.81 4.60 10.55
C LEU A 130 0.16 3.82 9.66
#